data_2452b69abf3b2b7bb8b282defca316f3
#
_entry.id   2452b69abf3b2b7bb8b282defca316f3
#
_cell.length_a   1.000
_cell.length_b   1.000
_cell.length_c   1.000
_cell.angle_alpha   90.00
_cell.angle_beta   90.00
_cell.angle_gamma   90.00
#
_symmetry.space_group_name_H-M   'P 1'
#
loop_
_entity.id
_entity.type
_entity.pdbx_description
1 polymer ?
#
loop_
_entity_poly.entity_id
_entity_poly.type
_entity_poly.pdbx_seq_one_letter_code
_entity_poly.pdbx_strand_id
1 'polypeptide(L)'
;GKYLEPVESFEFYREIFPEGSFERRGHFEDAKGNGIALVVQPKNGVALEIQGDGKAHRHVITDELKELEDIKDTEFTIMSPISYFGRKRNGKNARYLYAMVFDLDGVGMPQLRDTLHQMNKDIIPKATFVVNSGTGLHLYYVLTEPIPMYPHNQKILKELKYALTRQIWNRFTSSIREPQMQGVLQGFRVVGTGTKLGKDYPVVAYRYGGAVELEKLLDYICLLYTSDAADD
;
A
#
# COMPACT_ATOMS: atom_id res chain seq x y z
N GLY A 1 15.35 -2.77 -21.65
CA GLY A 1 14.33 -2.78 -20.59
C GLY A 1 14.87 -2.05 -19.38
N LYS A 2 14.07 -1.16 -18.80
CA LYS A 2 14.43 -0.47 -17.56
C LYS A 2 14.50 -1.53 -16.47
N TYR A 3 15.66 -1.76 -15.89
CA TYR A 3 15.79 -2.67 -14.76
C TYR A 3 15.10 -2.03 -13.55
N LEU A 4 14.30 -2.81 -12.83
CA LEU A 4 13.75 -2.40 -11.56
C LEU A 4 14.87 -2.45 -10.52
N GLU A 5 15.10 -1.35 -9.81
CA GLU A 5 16.10 -1.28 -8.76
C GLU A 5 15.47 -1.66 -7.42
N PRO A 6 16.00 -2.68 -6.73
CA PRO A 6 15.51 -3.02 -5.40
C PRO A 6 15.82 -1.89 -4.41
N VAL A 7 14.92 -1.69 -3.45
CA VAL A 7 15.00 -0.65 -2.43
C VAL A 7 14.96 -1.31 -1.05
N GLU A 8 15.87 -0.91 -0.18
CA GLU A 8 15.89 -1.39 1.20
C GLU A 8 14.66 -0.90 2.00
N SER A 9 14.26 -1.67 2.99
CA SER A 9 13.07 -1.41 3.80
C SER A 9 13.06 -0.01 4.40
N PHE A 10 14.18 0.42 5.00
CA PHE A 10 14.27 1.76 5.60
C PHE A 10 14.09 2.87 4.55
N GLU A 11 14.76 2.78 3.40
CA GLU A 11 14.64 3.76 2.33
C GLU A 11 13.22 3.81 1.77
N PHE A 12 12.60 2.65 1.56
CA PHE A 12 11.21 2.53 1.11
C PHE A 12 10.24 3.25 2.05
N TYR A 13 10.30 2.96 3.35
CA TYR A 13 9.41 3.59 4.33
C TYR A 13 9.74 5.06 4.58
N ARG A 14 11.00 5.47 4.44
CA ARG A 14 11.39 6.89 4.55
C ARG A 14 10.84 7.73 3.38
N GLU A 15 10.67 7.17 2.20
CA GLU A 15 9.99 7.86 1.12
C GLU A 15 8.48 7.97 1.32
N ILE A 16 7.85 6.94 1.88
CA ILE A 16 6.42 6.99 2.24
C ILE A 16 6.21 7.97 3.39
N PHE A 17 7.03 7.90 4.42
CA PHE A 17 7.00 8.73 5.62
C PHE A 17 8.27 9.59 5.70
N PRO A 18 8.34 10.74 5.01
CA PRO A 18 9.46 11.67 5.14
C PRO A 18 9.68 12.07 6.61
N GLU A 19 10.88 12.53 6.93
CA GLU A 19 11.19 13.04 8.27
C GLU A 19 10.15 14.07 8.73
N GLY A 20 9.71 13.96 9.98
CA GLY A 20 8.68 14.81 10.55
C GLY A 20 7.24 14.33 10.26
N SER A 21 7.04 13.26 9.48
CA SER A 21 5.69 12.74 9.18
C SER A 21 4.90 12.42 10.44
N PHE A 22 5.51 11.76 11.42
CA PHE A 22 4.87 11.38 12.67
C PHE A 22 4.86 12.50 13.72
N GLU A 23 5.54 13.59 13.47
CA GLU A 23 5.45 14.83 14.23
C GLU A 23 4.35 15.79 13.72
N ARG A 24 3.81 15.51 12.53
CA ARG A 24 2.81 16.35 11.88
C ARG A 24 1.49 16.29 12.62
N ARG A 25 1.02 17.44 13.06
CA ARG A 25 -0.30 17.60 13.70
C ARG A 25 -1.34 18.18 12.75
N GLY A 26 -0.96 19.16 11.94
CA GLY A 26 -1.85 19.85 11.01
C GLY A 26 -3.04 20.46 11.72
N HIS A 27 -4.24 20.07 11.32
CA HIS A 27 -5.50 20.47 11.95
C HIS A 27 -5.95 19.57 13.11
N PHE A 28 -5.17 18.53 13.43
CA PHE A 28 -5.45 17.64 14.57
C PHE A 28 -4.85 18.23 15.84
N GLU A 29 -5.67 18.37 16.89
CA GLU A 29 -5.27 18.96 18.18
C GLU A 29 -4.56 17.97 19.10
N ASP A 30 -4.71 16.68 18.83
CA ASP A 30 -4.10 15.62 19.63
C ASP A 30 -2.58 15.50 19.42
N ALA A 31 -1.95 14.63 20.20
CA ALA A 31 -0.53 14.40 20.15
C ALA A 31 -0.06 13.95 18.75
N LYS A 32 1.24 14.00 18.52
CA LYS A 32 1.87 13.53 17.30
C LYS A 32 1.47 12.09 16.94
N GLY A 33 1.48 11.81 15.65
CA GLY A 33 1.14 10.51 15.12
C GLY A 33 2.30 9.51 15.22
N ASN A 34 2.01 8.29 14.83
CA ASN A 34 2.98 7.21 14.68
C ASN A 34 2.49 6.22 13.62
N GLY A 35 3.40 5.41 13.09
CA GLY A 35 3.03 4.24 12.32
C GLY A 35 2.63 3.09 13.25
N ILE A 36 1.93 2.09 12.71
CA ILE A 36 1.61 0.85 13.42
C ILE A 36 1.87 -0.33 12.50
N ALA A 37 2.84 -1.16 12.86
CA ALA A 37 3.02 -2.48 12.28
C ALA A 37 2.30 -3.53 13.12
N LEU A 38 1.59 -4.42 12.44
CA LEU A 38 0.88 -5.54 13.06
C LEU A 38 1.62 -6.83 12.72
N VAL A 39 2.32 -7.40 13.70
CA VAL A 39 3.00 -8.69 13.59
C VAL A 39 2.02 -9.77 13.99
N VAL A 40 1.73 -10.70 13.09
CA VAL A 40 0.88 -11.86 13.36
C VAL A 40 1.77 -13.07 13.57
N GLN A 41 1.70 -13.68 14.75
CA GLN A 41 2.41 -14.92 15.03
C GLN A 41 1.57 -16.09 14.54
N PRO A 42 2.10 -16.97 13.66
CA PRO A 42 1.38 -18.15 13.22
C PRO A 42 1.15 -19.10 14.39
N LYS A 43 -0.05 -19.65 14.52
CA LYS A 43 -0.34 -20.73 15.43
C LYS A 43 0.08 -22.05 14.75
N ASN A 44 0.96 -22.83 15.37
CA ASN A 44 1.43 -24.11 14.87
C ASN A 44 2.18 -24.10 13.51
N GLY A 45 2.91 -23.02 13.19
CA GLY A 45 3.75 -22.98 11.98
C GLY A 45 2.98 -22.83 10.66
N VAL A 46 1.69 -22.63 10.68
CA VAL A 46 0.87 -22.32 9.51
C VAL A 46 0.64 -20.82 9.46
N ALA A 47 1.03 -20.17 8.38
CA ALA A 47 0.71 -18.77 8.11
C ALA A 47 -0.81 -18.63 8.04
N LEU A 48 -1.40 -18.06 9.07
CA LEU A 48 -2.84 -17.87 9.17
C LEU A 48 -3.31 -16.77 8.21
N GLU A 49 -4.33 -17.06 7.44
CA GLU A 49 -5.27 -16.05 7.01
C GLU A 49 -5.81 -15.33 8.25
N ILE A 50 -5.99 -14.02 8.20
CA ILE A 50 -6.33 -13.13 9.33
C ILE A 50 -7.75 -13.40 9.88
N GLN A 51 -8.20 -14.61 9.91
CA GLN A 51 -9.48 -15.01 10.49
C GLN A 51 -9.29 -15.89 11.71
N GLY A 52 -9.21 -15.23 12.88
CA GLY A 52 -9.36 -15.86 14.19
C GLY A 52 -8.12 -16.60 14.72
N ASP A 53 -7.86 -16.53 15.98
CA ASP A 53 -6.94 -17.30 16.83
C ASP A 53 -5.42 -17.02 16.77
N GLY A 54 -4.91 -16.19 15.89
CA GLY A 54 -3.52 -15.73 15.95
C GLY A 54 -3.34 -14.58 16.96
N LYS A 55 -2.25 -14.60 17.73
CA LYS A 55 -1.88 -13.44 18.55
C LYS A 55 -1.26 -12.40 17.64
N ALA A 56 -1.91 -11.24 17.51
CA ALA A 56 -1.39 -10.09 16.78
C ALA A 56 -0.72 -9.12 17.77
N HIS A 57 0.53 -8.77 17.50
CA HIS A 57 1.28 -7.78 18.27
C HIS A 57 1.39 -6.47 17.49
N ARG A 58 1.06 -5.35 18.14
CA ARG A 58 1.20 -4.02 17.56
C ARG A 58 2.54 -3.44 17.94
N HIS A 59 3.32 -3.08 16.92
CA HIS A 59 4.55 -2.31 17.06
C HIS A 59 4.27 -0.88 16.63
N VAL A 60 4.49 0.06 17.55
CA VAL A 60 4.44 1.49 17.24
C VAL A 60 5.71 1.85 16.52
N ILE A 61 5.59 2.46 15.36
CA ILE A 61 6.71 2.94 14.54
C ILE A 61 6.84 4.44 14.74
N THR A 62 7.99 4.86 15.23
CA THR A 62 8.31 6.27 15.47
C THR A 62 8.92 6.93 14.24
N ASP A 63 9.08 8.25 14.27
CA ASP A 63 9.59 9.03 13.13
C ASP A 63 11.02 8.63 12.71
N GLU A 64 11.81 8.05 13.60
CA GLU A 64 13.15 7.53 13.28
C GLU A 64 13.12 6.23 12.48
N LEU A 65 11.95 5.54 12.42
CA LEU A 65 11.74 4.25 11.73
C LEU A 65 12.65 3.10 12.22
N LYS A 66 13.30 3.25 13.37
CA LYS A 66 14.23 2.25 13.90
C LYS A 66 13.57 0.92 14.25
N GLU A 67 12.26 0.95 14.57
CA GLU A 67 11.46 -0.23 14.92
C GLU A 67 11.29 -1.18 13.73
N LEU A 68 11.56 -0.74 12.50
CA LEU A 68 11.56 -1.60 11.32
C LEU A 68 12.62 -2.70 11.41
N GLU A 69 13.74 -2.45 12.09
CA GLU A 69 14.77 -3.47 12.33
C GLU A 69 14.27 -4.59 13.25
N ASP A 70 13.41 -4.27 14.22
CA ASP A 70 12.86 -5.23 15.17
C ASP A 70 11.88 -6.23 14.52
N ILE A 71 11.30 -5.87 13.36
CA ILE A 71 10.27 -6.65 12.69
C ILE A 71 10.71 -7.28 11.37
N LYS A 72 11.92 -7.00 10.89
CA LYS A 72 12.40 -7.45 9.56
C LYS A 72 12.41 -8.97 9.38
N ASP A 73 12.66 -9.73 10.43
CA ASP A 73 12.75 -11.19 10.38
C ASP A 73 11.43 -11.90 10.72
N THR A 74 10.33 -11.17 10.78
CA THR A 74 9.01 -11.75 11.07
C THR A 74 8.41 -12.40 9.81
N GLU A 75 7.59 -13.42 10.01
CA GLU A 75 6.96 -14.15 8.90
C GLU A 75 5.76 -13.43 8.31
N PHE A 76 4.95 -12.79 9.16
CA PHE A 76 3.75 -12.09 8.73
C PHE A 76 3.61 -10.77 9.47
N THR A 77 3.90 -9.70 8.78
CA THR A 77 3.74 -8.34 9.32
C THR A 77 3.11 -7.45 8.26
N ILE A 78 2.11 -6.68 8.67
CA ILE A 78 1.44 -5.72 7.82
C ILE A 78 1.54 -4.31 8.41
N MET A 79 1.57 -3.31 7.52
CA MET A 79 1.57 -1.90 7.88
C MET A 79 0.76 -1.13 6.85
N SER A 80 -0.08 -0.19 7.31
CA SER A 80 -0.79 0.75 6.44
C SER A 80 0.07 1.97 6.16
N PRO A 81 -0.02 2.61 4.99
CA PRO A 81 0.68 3.85 4.68
C PRO A 81 0.02 5.06 5.35
N ILE A 82 -0.28 4.96 6.62
CA ILE A 82 -1.08 5.90 7.42
C ILE A 82 -0.38 6.18 8.73
N SER A 83 -0.38 7.44 9.18
CA SER A 83 -0.07 7.80 10.55
C SER A 83 -1.33 7.73 11.42
N TYR A 84 -1.17 7.24 12.64
CA TYR A 84 -2.24 7.08 13.61
C TYR A 84 -1.98 7.84 14.89
N PHE A 85 -3.03 8.22 15.58
CA PHE A 85 -2.97 8.62 16.98
C PHE A 85 -3.02 7.38 17.88
N GLY A 86 -2.00 7.21 18.70
CA GLY A 86 -1.91 6.08 19.63
C GLY A 86 -1.74 4.72 18.94
N ARG A 87 -2.26 3.67 19.55
CA ARG A 87 -1.99 2.26 19.19
C ARG A 87 -3.13 1.57 18.40
N LYS A 88 -4.20 2.27 18.07
CA LYS A 88 -5.37 1.69 17.41
C LYS A 88 -5.37 1.99 15.91
N ARG A 89 -5.32 0.92 15.09
CA ARG A 89 -5.45 0.98 13.64
C ARG A 89 -6.92 1.03 13.23
N ASN A 90 -7.56 2.17 13.35
CA ASN A 90 -8.93 2.39 12.91
C ASN A 90 -9.11 3.80 12.33
N GLY A 91 -10.25 4.02 11.67
CA GLY A 91 -10.53 5.30 11.02
C GLY A 91 -10.58 6.49 11.98
N LYS A 92 -11.02 6.28 13.22
CA LYS A 92 -11.08 7.34 14.23
C LYS A 92 -9.69 7.84 14.64
N ASN A 93 -8.70 6.93 14.66
CA ASN A 93 -7.33 7.23 15.03
C ASN A 93 -6.42 7.56 13.85
N ALA A 94 -6.88 7.36 12.61
CA ALA A 94 -6.11 7.72 11.41
C ALA A 94 -5.94 9.24 11.31
N ARG A 95 -4.70 9.68 11.00
CA ARG A 95 -4.34 11.10 10.90
C ARG A 95 -4.05 11.53 9.48
N TYR A 96 -3.10 10.87 8.81
CA TYR A 96 -2.72 11.17 7.43
C TYR A 96 -2.53 9.91 6.62
N LEU A 97 -2.92 9.96 5.34
CA LEU A 97 -2.59 8.97 4.32
C LEU A 97 -1.40 9.47 3.50
N TYR A 98 -0.36 8.64 3.39
CA TYR A 98 0.89 8.98 2.70
C TYR A 98 1.03 8.33 1.33
N ALA A 99 0.31 7.24 1.07
CA ALA A 99 0.31 6.56 -0.20
C ALA A 99 -1.04 5.89 -0.49
N MET A 100 -1.42 5.85 -1.77
CA MET A 100 -2.46 4.94 -2.25
C MET A 100 -1.79 3.63 -2.64
N VAL A 101 -2.31 2.51 -2.15
CA VAL A 101 -1.73 1.18 -2.40
C VAL A 101 -2.79 0.24 -2.94
N PHE A 102 -2.42 -0.51 -3.98
CA PHE A 102 -3.29 -1.50 -4.62
C PHE A 102 -2.62 -2.86 -4.56
N ASP A 103 -3.32 -3.85 -4.02
CA ASP A 103 -2.86 -5.23 -3.93
C ASP A 103 -3.47 -6.03 -5.09
N LEU A 104 -2.60 -6.50 -5.98
CA LEU A 104 -2.95 -7.34 -7.12
C LEU A 104 -2.59 -8.79 -6.81
N ASP A 105 -3.58 -9.63 -6.66
CA ASP A 105 -3.40 -11.07 -6.57
C ASP A 105 -3.39 -11.74 -7.96
N GLY A 106 -2.91 -12.98 -8.02
CA GLY A 106 -2.87 -13.74 -9.27
C GLY A 106 -1.89 -13.18 -10.30
N VAL A 107 -0.74 -12.69 -9.84
CA VAL A 107 0.29 -12.07 -10.67
C VAL A 107 1.45 -13.05 -10.88
N GLY A 108 1.53 -13.60 -12.07
CA GLY A 108 2.72 -14.30 -12.57
C GLY A 108 3.56 -13.39 -13.48
N MET A 109 4.57 -13.96 -14.14
CA MET A 109 5.44 -13.19 -15.05
C MET A 109 4.70 -12.51 -16.21
N PRO A 110 3.67 -13.13 -16.84
CA PRO A 110 2.89 -12.45 -17.88
C PRO A 110 2.19 -11.20 -17.34
N GLN A 111 1.48 -11.32 -16.18
CA GLN A 111 0.75 -10.22 -15.57
C GLN A 111 1.69 -9.09 -15.10
N LEU A 112 2.86 -9.43 -14.54
CA LEU A 112 3.87 -8.42 -14.18
C LEU A 112 4.32 -7.63 -15.42
N ARG A 113 4.62 -8.33 -16.52
CA ARG A 113 5.04 -7.70 -17.78
C ARG A 113 3.95 -6.77 -18.32
N ASP A 114 2.71 -7.22 -18.30
CA ASP A 114 1.56 -6.42 -18.77
C ASP A 114 1.29 -5.23 -17.86
N THR A 115 1.41 -5.39 -16.55
CA THR A 115 1.30 -4.28 -15.59
C THR A 115 2.34 -3.20 -15.87
N LEU A 116 3.61 -3.58 -16.03
CA LEU A 116 4.68 -2.64 -16.36
C LEU A 116 4.45 -1.97 -17.72
N HIS A 117 3.97 -2.73 -18.71
CA HIS A 117 3.61 -2.20 -20.03
C HIS A 117 2.49 -1.17 -19.94
N GLN A 118 1.41 -1.48 -19.24
CA GLN A 118 0.28 -0.54 -19.07
C GLN A 118 0.68 0.74 -18.35
N MET A 119 1.53 0.65 -17.32
CA MET A 119 2.09 1.83 -16.66
C MET A 119 2.96 2.66 -17.60
N ASN A 120 3.78 2.03 -18.45
CA ASN A 120 4.63 2.73 -19.41
C ASN A 120 3.82 3.40 -20.55
N LYS A 121 2.63 2.92 -20.82
CA LYS A 121 1.71 3.46 -21.84
C LYS A 121 0.64 4.39 -21.26
N ASP A 122 0.73 4.70 -19.97
CA ASP A 122 -0.23 5.54 -19.25
C ASP A 122 -1.68 5.01 -19.30
N ILE A 123 -1.87 3.70 -19.53
CA ILE A 123 -3.18 3.03 -19.48
C ILE A 123 -3.65 2.94 -18.04
N ILE A 124 -2.72 2.62 -17.12
CA ILE A 124 -2.91 2.72 -15.68
C ILE A 124 -1.88 3.68 -15.08
N PRO A 125 -2.17 4.27 -13.91
CA PRO A 125 -1.23 5.20 -13.28
C PRO A 125 0.12 4.55 -13.04
N LYS A 126 1.19 5.31 -13.21
CA LYS A 126 2.55 4.87 -12.95
C LYS A 126 2.86 4.86 -11.46
N ALA A 127 3.07 3.68 -10.87
CA ALA A 127 3.38 3.54 -9.46
C ALA A 127 4.77 4.11 -9.10
N THR A 128 4.91 4.58 -7.88
CA THR A 128 6.22 4.95 -7.29
C THR A 128 7.06 3.71 -7.06
N PHE A 129 6.45 2.69 -6.43
CA PHE A 129 7.09 1.40 -6.17
C PHE A 129 6.21 0.25 -6.62
N VAL A 130 6.88 -0.80 -7.08
CA VAL A 130 6.29 -2.12 -7.32
C VAL A 130 6.86 -3.06 -6.26
N VAL A 131 6.01 -3.65 -5.44
CA VAL A 131 6.41 -4.53 -4.35
C VAL A 131 5.99 -5.95 -4.66
N ASN A 132 6.94 -6.87 -4.64
CA ASN A 132 6.66 -8.30 -4.75
C ASN A 132 6.28 -8.85 -3.37
N SER A 133 5.02 -9.23 -3.20
CA SER A 133 4.49 -9.78 -1.94
C SER A 133 4.49 -11.32 -1.88
N GLY A 134 5.08 -11.97 -2.89
CA GLY A 134 5.17 -13.42 -3.05
C GLY A 134 4.30 -13.92 -4.20
N THR A 135 3.00 -13.98 -4.05
CA THR A 135 2.03 -14.43 -5.05
C THR A 135 1.31 -13.30 -5.78
N GLY A 136 1.62 -12.06 -5.43
CA GLY A 136 1.01 -10.86 -5.98
C GLY A 136 1.95 -9.66 -6.00
N LEU A 137 1.40 -8.51 -6.36
CA LEU A 137 2.10 -7.24 -6.38
C LEU A 137 1.33 -6.21 -5.54
N HIS A 138 2.06 -5.41 -4.77
CA HIS A 138 1.52 -4.16 -4.24
C HIS A 138 2.04 -3.00 -5.08
N LEU A 139 1.15 -2.19 -5.63
CA LEU A 139 1.50 -0.97 -6.35
C LEU A 139 1.33 0.22 -5.40
N TYR A 140 2.43 0.87 -5.06
CA TYR A 140 2.48 2.03 -4.17
C TYR A 140 2.55 3.33 -4.96
N TYR A 141 1.57 4.19 -4.75
CA TYR A 141 1.52 5.55 -5.26
C TYR A 141 1.78 6.49 -4.09
N VAL A 142 3.04 6.84 -3.87
CA VAL A 142 3.44 7.76 -2.80
C VAL A 142 2.94 9.16 -3.15
N LEU A 143 2.18 9.77 -2.25
CA LEU A 143 1.58 11.08 -2.47
C LEU A 143 2.58 12.20 -2.20
N THR A 144 2.61 13.20 -3.07
CA THR A 144 3.44 14.41 -2.89
C THR A 144 3.05 15.16 -1.62
N GLU A 145 1.74 15.19 -1.30
CA GLU A 145 1.20 15.74 -0.06
C GLU A 145 0.35 14.70 0.65
N PRO A 146 0.57 14.45 1.94
CA PRO A 146 -0.27 13.54 2.71
C PRO A 146 -1.67 14.11 2.88
N ILE A 147 -2.67 13.24 2.91
CA ILE A 147 -4.08 13.61 2.97
C ILE A 147 -4.58 13.45 4.41
N PRO A 148 -5.14 14.52 5.02
CA PRO A 148 -5.76 14.41 6.33
C PRO A 148 -6.91 13.40 6.32
N MET A 149 -6.94 12.50 7.29
CA MET A 149 -7.88 11.38 7.37
C MET A 149 -9.16 11.73 8.14
N TYR A 150 -9.75 12.90 7.87
CA TYR A 150 -11.09 13.22 8.36
C TYR A 150 -12.13 12.24 7.79
N PRO A 151 -13.23 11.96 8.50
CA PRO A 151 -14.25 11.02 8.05
C PRO A 151 -14.74 11.28 6.61
N HIS A 152 -14.94 12.54 6.25
CA HIS A 152 -15.32 12.93 4.88
C HIS A 152 -14.25 12.54 3.84
N ASN A 153 -12.97 12.82 4.14
CA ASN A 153 -11.88 12.45 3.25
C ASN A 153 -11.72 10.94 3.14
N GLN A 154 -11.89 10.19 4.24
CA GLN A 154 -11.83 8.72 4.20
C GLN A 154 -12.91 8.14 3.26
N LYS A 155 -14.11 8.72 3.26
CA LYS A 155 -15.18 8.30 2.35
C LYS A 155 -14.82 8.54 0.88
N ILE A 156 -14.33 9.73 0.55
CA ILE A 156 -13.90 10.07 -0.82
C ILE A 156 -12.75 9.18 -1.27
N LEU A 157 -11.75 8.98 -0.42
CA LEU A 157 -10.59 8.12 -0.71
C LEU A 157 -10.98 6.66 -0.92
N LYS A 158 -11.98 6.15 -0.20
CA LYS A 158 -12.53 4.82 -0.42
C LYS A 158 -13.16 4.69 -1.80
N GLU A 159 -13.98 5.63 -2.21
CA GLU A 159 -14.61 5.64 -3.53
C GLU A 159 -13.57 5.75 -4.64
N LEU A 160 -12.59 6.63 -4.48
CA LEU A 160 -11.45 6.77 -5.39
C LEU A 160 -10.65 5.48 -5.52
N LYS A 161 -10.32 4.85 -4.40
CA LYS A 161 -9.58 3.59 -4.38
C LYS A 161 -10.35 2.48 -5.09
N TYR A 162 -11.65 2.38 -4.91
CA TYR A 162 -12.50 1.39 -5.58
C TYR A 162 -12.53 1.63 -7.10
N ALA A 163 -12.67 2.87 -7.54
CA ALA A 163 -12.68 3.21 -8.96
C ALA A 163 -11.33 2.90 -9.62
N LEU A 164 -10.22 3.27 -9.00
CA LEU A 164 -8.86 2.95 -9.49
C LEU A 164 -8.59 1.44 -9.48
N THR A 165 -9.07 0.71 -8.47
CA THR A 165 -8.91 -0.75 -8.42
C THR A 165 -9.55 -1.41 -9.63
N ARG A 166 -10.74 -0.98 -10.05
CA ARG A 166 -11.41 -1.51 -11.26
C ARG A 166 -10.63 -1.26 -12.54
N GLN A 167 -9.86 -0.19 -12.61
CA GLN A 167 -9.00 0.13 -13.74
C GLN A 167 -7.68 -0.65 -13.72
N ILE A 168 -7.01 -0.66 -12.55
CA ILE A 168 -5.70 -1.28 -12.37
C ILE A 168 -5.80 -2.80 -12.42
N TRP A 169 -6.83 -3.38 -11.80
CA TRP A 169 -7.09 -4.80 -11.81
C TRP A 169 -7.93 -5.18 -13.04
N ASN A 170 -7.26 -5.63 -14.06
CA ASN A 170 -7.90 -6.02 -15.32
C ASN A 170 -7.37 -7.40 -15.78
N ARG A 171 -7.94 -7.92 -16.86
CA ARG A 171 -7.62 -9.26 -17.39
C ARG A 171 -6.14 -9.49 -17.75
N PHE A 172 -5.36 -8.42 -17.88
CA PHE A 172 -3.93 -8.50 -18.21
C PHE A 172 -3.05 -8.39 -16.98
N THR A 173 -3.48 -7.66 -15.96
CA THR A 173 -2.69 -7.41 -14.74
C THR A 173 -2.93 -8.45 -13.65
N SER A 174 -4.00 -9.23 -13.74
CA SER A 174 -4.30 -10.33 -12.82
C SER A 174 -4.90 -11.53 -13.58
N SER A 175 -4.58 -12.74 -13.14
CA SER A 175 -5.23 -13.98 -13.59
C SER A 175 -6.58 -14.21 -12.88
N ILE A 176 -6.84 -13.47 -11.80
CA ILE A 176 -8.11 -13.51 -11.06
C ILE A 176 -9.05 -12.47 -11.68
N ARG A 177 -10.21 -12.94 -12.16
CA ARG A 177 -11.14 -12.11 -12.92
C ARG A 177 -11.77 -10.99 -12.08
N GLU A 178 -12.21 -11.31 -10.87
CA GLU A 178 -12.93 -10.36 -10.02
C GLU A 178 -11.98 -9.58 -9.13
N PRO A 179 -11.95 -8.24 -9.24
CA PRO A 179 -11.13 -7.40 -8.37
C PRO A 179 -11.52 -7.55 -6.90
N GLN A 180 -10.53 -7.62 -6.02
CA GLN A 180 -10.75 -7.57 -4.60
C GLN A 180 -10.72 -6.11 -4.13
N MET A 181 -11.87 -5.60 -3.68
CA MET A 181 -11.97 -4.25 -3.16
C MET A 181 -11.42 -4.18 -1.74
N GLN A 182 -10.51 -3.24 -1.51
CA GLN A 182 -9.85 -3.05 -0.24
C GLN A 182 -10.09 -1.63 0.28
N GLY A 183 -10.32 -1.51 1.59
CA GLY A 183 -10.50 -0.23 2.25
C GLY A 183 -9.20 0.59 2.31
N VAL A 184 -9.33 1.87 2.64
CA VAL A 184 -8.20 2.81 2.73
C VAL A 184 -7.26 2.48 3.89
N LEU A 185 -7.78 1.85 4.95
CA LEU A 185 -7.01 1.47 6.14
C LEU A 185 -6.30 0.11 6.00
N GLN A 186 -6.40 -0.53 4.84
CA GLN A 186 -5.77 -1.80 4.57
C GLN A 186 -4.28 -1.77 4.89
N GLY A 187 -3.81 -2.81 5.59
CA GLY A 187 -2.38 -3.06 5.81
C GLY A 187 -1.82 -3.95 4.70
N PHE A 188 -0.57 -3.72 4.37
CA PHE A 188 0.18 -4.48 3.36
C PHE A 188 1.42 -5.09 3.98
N ARG A 189 1.86 -6.23 3.45
CA ARG A 189 3.06 -6.90 3.95
C ARG A 189 4.24 -5.94 3.98
N VAL A 190 4.93 -5.93 5.11
CA VAL A 190 6.09 -5.05 5.33
C VAL A 190 7.26 -5.51 4.49
N VAL A 191 7.87 -4.60 3.76
CA VAL A 191 9.08 -4.84 2.97
C VAL A 191 10.20 -5.35 3.86
N GLY A 192 10.84 -6.43 3.44
CA GLY A 192 11.89 -7.11 4.21
C GLY A 192 11.39 -8.23 5.13
N THR A 193 10.08 -8.34 5.38
CA THR A 193 9.48 -9.47 6.10
C THR A 193 9.13 -10.62 5.17
N GLY A 194 8.81 -11.81 5.71
CA GLY A 194 8.48 -12.98 4.91
C GLY A 194 7.22 -12.81 4.07
N THR A 195 7.22 -13.38 2.87
CA THR A 195 6.04 -13.56 2.04
C THR A 195 5.24 -14.79 2.48
N LYS A 196 4.11 -15.08 1.82
CA LYS A 196 3.36 -16.34 1.98
C LYS A 196 4.21 -17.58 1.64
N LEU A 197 5.31 -17.41 0.92
CA LEU A 197 6.24 -18.48 0.53
C LEU A 197 7.28 -18.81 1.61
N GLY A 198 7.34 -18.03 2.69
CA GLY A 198 8.23 -18.25 3.82
C GLY A 198 9.28 -17.14 3.99
N LYS A 199 10.09 -17.27 5.05
CA LYS A 199 11.14 -16.28 5.40
C LYS A 199 12.24 -16.15 4.36
N ASP A 200 12.55 -17.24 3.65
CA ASP A 200 13.58 -17.28 2.61
C ASP A 200 13.17 -16.50 1.36
N TYR A 201 11.90 -16.10 1.30
CA TYR A 201 11.33 -15.30 0.21
C TYR A 201 10.77 -13.99 0.78
N PRO A 202 11.64 -12.99 1.02
CA PRO A 202 11.20 -11.73 1.62
C PRO A 202 10.35 -10.91 0.65
N VAL A 203 9.54 -10.03 1.22
CA VAL A 203 8.84 -8.97 0.47
C VAL A 203 9.87 -7.96 -0.01
N VAL A 204 9.94 -7.74 -1.33
CA VAL A 204 10.93 -6.86 -1.95
C VAL A 204 10.24 -5.71 -2.68
N ALA A 205 10.67 -4.50 -2.39
CA ALA A 205 10.25 -3.29 -3.11
C ALA A 205 11.21 -2.94 -4.24
N TYR A 206 10.66 -2.46 -5.34
CA TYR A 206 11.42 -1.95 -6.48
C TYR A 206 10.96 -0.54 -6.81
N ARG A 207 11.92 0.36 -7.00
CA ARG A 207 11.66 1.72 -7.48
C ARG A 207 11.22 1.66 -8.94
N TYR A 208 10.12 2.37 -9.26
CA TYR A 208 9.60 2.43 -10.63
C TYR A 208 9.38 3.85 -11.11
N GLY A 209 8.63 4.66 -10.36
CA GLY A 209 8.33 6.06 -10.68
C GLY A 209 8.65 7.02 -9.54
N GLY A 210 8.16 8.24 -9.65
CA GLY A 210 8.23 9.25 -8.60
C GLY A 210 6.97 9.32 -7.75
N ALA A 211 6.95 10.23 -6.79
CA ALA A 211 5.74 10.59 -6.05
C ALA A 211 4.68 11.18 -7.00
N VAL A 212 3.41 11.00 -6.65
CA VAL A 212 2.28 11.43 -7.47
C VAL A 212 1.39 12.41 -6.72
N GLU A 213 0.79 13.34 -7.46
CA GLU A 213 -0.28 14.18 -6.93
C GLU A 213 -1.61 13.42 -6.98
N LEU A 214 -2.46 13.61 -5.97
CA LEU A 214 -3.78 12.95 -5.92
C LEU A 214 -4.62 13.27 -7.16
N GLU A 215 -4.57 14.51 -7.64
CA GLU A 215 -5.29 14.98 -8.83
C GLU A 215 -4.92 14.19 -10.08
N LYS A 216 -3.66 13.78 -10.21
CA LYS A 216 -3.21 12.93 -11.32
C LYS A 216 -3.83 11.54 -11.29
N LEU A 217 -4.09 10.98 -10.11
CA LEU A 217 -4.83 9.72 -9.98
C LEU A 217 -6.31 9.89 -10.35
N LEU A 218 -6.91 11.05 -10.03
CA LEU A 218 -8.28 11.38 -10.41
C LEU A 218 -8.47 11.46 -11.94
N ASP A 219 -7.48 11.94 -12.67
CA ASP A 219 -7.52 12.06 -14.13
C ASP A 219 -7.81 10.70 -14.81
N TYR A 220 -7.28 9.61 -14.28
CA TYR A 220 -7.53 8.25 -14.81
C TYR A 220 -8.98 7.79 -14.64
N ILE A 221 -9.71 8.31 -13.67
CA ILE A 221 -11.13 7.97 -13.44
C ILE A 221 -12.04 8.82 -14.34
N CYS A 222 -11.73 10.11 -14.49
CA CYS A 222 -12.52 11.02 -15.33
C CYS A 222 -12.52 10.62 -16.80
N LEU A 223 -11.42 10.05 -17.31
CA LEU A 223 -11.33 9.56 -18.69
C LEU A 223 -12.28 8.39 -18.98
N LEU A 224 -12.63 7.58 -18.00
CA LEU A 224 -13.60 6.49 -18.16
C LEU A 224 -15.04 7.00 -18.35
N TYR A 225 -15.42 8.08 -17.66
CA TYR A 225 -16.75 8.67 -17.79
C TYR A 225 -16.96 9.41 -19.12
N THR A 226 -15.89 9.84 -19.81
CA THR A 226 -15.98 10.49 -21.11
C THR A 226 -15.98 9.51 -22.28
N SER A 227 -15.42 8.31 -22.15
CA SER A 227 -15.45 7.27 -23.19
C SER A 227 -16.81 6.56 -23.28
N ASP A 228 -17.48 6.32 -22.15
CA ASP A 228 -18.82 5.69 -22.13
C ASP A 228 -19.92 6.66 -22.61
N ALA A 229 -19.70 7.96 -22.56
CA ALA A 229 -20.65 8.96 -23.08
C ALA A 229 -20.52 9.22 -24.60
N ALA A 230 -19.52 8.65 -25.24
CA ALA A 230 -19.30 8.82 -26.70
C ALA A 230 -19.84 7.63 -27.54
N ASP A 231 -20.34 6.56 -26.90
CA ASP A 231 -20.87 5.36 -27.55
C ASP A 231 -22.41 5.21 -27.44
N ASP A 232 -23.15 6.29 -27.05
CA ASP A 232 -24.63 6.35 -27.11
C ASP A 232 -25.14 7.18 -28.31
#